data_09539924df698b051399d05d270ca85c
#
_entry.id   09539924df698b051399d05d270ca85c
#
_cell.length_a   1.000
_cell.length_b   1.000
_cell.length_c   1.000
_cell.angle_alpha   90.00
_cell.angle_beta   90.00
_cell.angle_gamma   90.00
#
_symmetry.space_group_name_H-M   'P 1'
#
loop_
_entity.id
_entity.type
_entity.pdbx_description
1 polymer ?
#
loop_
_entity_poly.entity_id
_entity_poly.type
_entity_poly.pdbx_seq_one_letter_code
_entity_poly.pdbx_strand_id
1 'polypeptide(L)'
;QVIMEVDNHLYARKDIKQLGISPMTSMFSCGNNERRMCDTIHPQIHDSDRLAMWRGNGEWICRPLNNPQKLQFNAYQDKNPKGFGLLQLDRDFSHYQDIMGWYNKRPSLWVEPRNQWGKGSVGLMEIPTTGETLDNVVCFWQPEKPVKAGDELDFKYRLYWSAQPPVR
;
A
#
# COMPACT_ATOMS: atom_id res chain seq x y z
N GLN A 1 -10.87 -1.74 14.96
CA GLN A 1 -9.93 -0.76 14.40
C GLN A 1 -8.74 -0.59 15.32
N VAL A 2 -7.54 -0.62 14.76
CA VAL A 2 -6.29 -0.27 15.45
C VAL A 2 -5.75 1.00 14.82
N ILE A 3 -5.35 1.96 15.64
CA ILE A 3 -4.77 3.24 15.20
C ILE A 3 -3.39 3.37 15.83
N MET A 4 -2.39 3.71 15.03
CA MET A 4 -1.03 4.01 15.48
C MET A 4 -0.67 5.43 15.01
N GLU A 5 -0.21 6.25 15.95
CA GLU A 5 0.41 7.54 15.62
C GLU A 5 1.91 7.37 15.47
N VAL A 6 2.48 7.95 14.43
CA VAL A 6 3.92 7.88 14.14
C VAL A 6 4.46 9.28 13.97
N ASP A 7 5.42 9.64 14.82
CA ASP A 7 6.25 10.82 14.69
C ASP A 7 7.66 10.37 14.28
N ASN A 8 8.01 10.61 13.03
CA ASN A 8 9.25 10.11 12.45
C ASN A 8 10.18 11.28 12.11
N HIS A 9 11.30 11.36 12.84
CA HIS A 9 12.37 12.31 12.60
C HIS A 9 13.59 11.59 12.01
N LEU A 10 13.96 11.94 10.78
CA LEU A 10 15.05 11.29 10.05
C LEU A 10 16.24 12.23 9.94
N TYR A 11 17.41 11.74 10.32
CA TYR A 11 18.70 12.43 10.19
C TYR A 11 19.57 11.65 9.22
N ALA A 12 19.74 12.18 8.02
CA ALA A 12 20.48 11.49 6.97
C ALA A 12 21.99 11.53 7.23
N ARG A 13 22.61 10.36 7.41
CA ARG A 13 24.07 10.25 7.57
C ARG A 13 24.83 10.13 6.26
N LYS A 14 24.12 9.78 5.18
CA LYS A 14 24.65 9.61 3.82
C LYS A 14 23.60 10.10 2.81
N ASP A 15 24.05 10.37 1.59
CA ASP A 15 23.14 10.63 0.47
C ASP A 15 22.24 9.43 0.20
N ILE A 16 20.93 9.69 0.09
CA ILE A 16 19.91 8.68 -0.23
C ILE A 16 19.24 9.11 -1.52
N LYS A 17 19.38 8.33 -2.57
CA LYS A 17 18.81 8.63 -3.89
C LYS A 17 17.28 8.50 -3.90
N GLN A 18 16.78 7.48 -3.23
CA GLN A 18 15.35 7.18 -3.15
C GLN A 18 15.02 6.76 -1.71
N LEU A 19 14.12 7.48 -1.09
CA LEU A 19 13.65 7.22 0.28
C LEU A 19 12.16 6.86 0.23
N GLY A 20 11.81 5.71 0.82
CA GLY A 20 10.41 5.31 1.02
C GLY A 20 9.96 5.62 2.45
N ILE A 21 8.83 6.30 2.60
CA ILE A 21 8.22 6.64 3.89
C ILE A 21 6.93 5.86 4.05
N SER A 22 6.68 5.39 5.28
CA SER A 22 5.50 4.60 5.63
C SER A 22 5.28 3.43 4.68
N PRO A 23 6.24 2.50 4.55
CA PRO A 23 6.09 1.35 3.69
C PRO A 23 5.00 0.42 4.22
N MET A 24 4.16 -0.06 3.30
CA MET A 24 3.16 -1.09 3.54
C MET A 24 3.46 -2.26 2.63
N THR A 25 3.41 -3.46 3.16
CA THR A 25 3.51 -4.69 2.37
C THR A 25 2.18 -5.43 2.38
N SER A 26 1.92 -6.16 1.33
CA SER A 26 0.73 -7.00 1.18
C SER A 26 1.02 -8.15 0.22
N MET A 27 0.23 -9.21 0.32
CA MET A 27 0.25 -10.30 -0.63
C MET A 27 -0.94 -10.20 -1.57
N PHE A 28 -0.69 -10.36 -2.87
CA PHE A 28 -1.69 -10.49 -3.92
C PHE A 28 -1.24 -11.57 -4.90
N SER A 29 -1.76 -12.77 -4.72
CA SER A 29 -1.49 -13.89 -5.64
C SER A 29 -2.47 -13.84 -6.81
N CYS A 30 -3.76 -13.80 -6.52
CA CYS A 30 -4.80 -13.66 -7.53
C CYS A 30 -6.09 -13.05 -6.98
N GLY A 31 -6.74 -12.27 -7.84
CA GLY A 31 -8.06 -11.69 -7.60
C GLY A 31 -9.08 -12.12 -8.63
N ASN A 32 -10.28 -11.60 -8.52
CA ASN A 32 -11.42 -11.98 -9.36
C ASN A 32 -11.15 -11.79 -10.88
N ASN A 33 -10.36 -10.78 -11.23
CA ASN A 33 -10.04 -10.48 -12.64
C ASN A 33 -8.93 -11.37 -13.22
N GLU A 34 -8.16 -12.07 -12.37
CA GLU A 34 -6.98 -12.84 -12.74
C GLU A 34 -7.11 -14.33 -12.43
N ARG A 35 -8.32 -14.79 -12.14
CA ARG A 35 -8.60 -16.17 -11.73
C ARG A 35 -8.02 -17.22 -12.67
N ARG A 36 -7.95 -16.95 -13.98
CA ARG A 36 -7.39 -17.89 -14.96
C ARG A 36 -5.90 -18.12 -14.81
N MET A 37 -5.20 -17.23 -14.09
CA MET A 37 -3.77 -17.29 -13.83
C MET A 37 -3.44 -17.89 -12.45
N CYS A 38 -4.47 -18.17 -11.64
CA CYS A 38 -4.31 -18.75 -10.32
C CYS A 38 -4.19 -20.26 -10.41
N ASP A 39 -3.04 -20.79 -10.04
CA ASP A 39 -2.84 -22.24 -9.88
C ASP A 39 -3.24 -22.67 -8.46
N THR A 40 -4.52 -22.51 -8.13
CA THR A 40 -5.06 -22.82 -6.82
C THR A 40 -6.54 -23.19 -6.89
N ILE A 41 -7.00 -23.98 -5.91
CA ILE A 41 -8.42 -24.28 -5.72
C ILE A 41 -9.23 -23.11 -5.19
N HIS A 42 -8.56 -22.15 -4.53
CA HIS A 42 -9.22 -20.97 -3.98
C HIS A 42 -9.59 -19.98 -5.08
N PRO A 43 -10.81 -19.40 -5.06
CA PRO A 43 -11.25 -18.44 -6.07
C PRO A 43 -10.40 -17.16 -6.09
N GLN A 44 -9.96 -16.68 -4.93
CA GLN A 44 -9.09 -15.52 -4.76
C GLN A 44 -8.12 -15.76 -3.59
N ILE A 45 -6.92 -15.18 -3.69
CA ILE A 45 -5.91 -15.20 -2.62
C ILE A 45 -5.23 -13.83 -2.59
N HIS A 46 -5.56 -12.99 -1.61
CA HIS A 46 -4.90 -11.70 -1.38
C HIS A 46 -5.21 -11.13 0.00
N ASP A 47 -4.26 -10.39 0.56
CA ASP A 47 -4.41 -9.63 1.81
C ASP A 47 -5.01 -8.25 1.58
N SER A 48 -4.83 -7.71 0.37
CA SER A 48 -5.49 -6.50 -0.12
C SER A 48 -5.77 -6.63 -1.60
N ASP A 49 -6.79 -5.94 -2.10
CA ASP A 49 -7.21 -6.00 -3.50
C ASP A 49 -7.03 -4.68 -4.26
N ARG A 50 -6.79 -3.56 -3.55
CA ARG A 50 -6.70 -2.23 -4.16
C ARG A 50 -5.71 -1.31 -3.48
N LEU A 51 -5.06 -0.47 -4.31
CA LEU A 51 -4.49 0.80 -3.87
C LEU A 51 -5.57 1.87 -3.93
N ALA A 52 -5.77 2.60 -2.84
CA ALA A 52 -6.57 3.82 -2.83
C ALA A 52 -5.72 5.01 -2.41
N MET A 53 -5.99 6.18 -2.99
CA MET A 53 -5.30 7.42 -2.69
C MET A 53 -6.29 8.58 -2.63
N TRP A 54 -6.18 9.39 -1.59
CA TRP A 54 -6.81 10.70 -1.49
C TRP A 54 -5.76 11.77 -1.68
N ARG A 55 -5.73 12.34 -2.87
CA ARG A 55 -4.70 13.28 -3.29
C ARG A 55 -4.80 14.63 -2.59
N GLY A 56 -3.69 15.37 -2.58
CA GLY A 56 -3.65 16.72 -2.01
C GLY A 56 -4.65 17.69 -2.64
N ASN A 57 -4.93 17.55 -3.94
CA ASN A 57 -5.94 18.33 -4.66
C ASN A 57 -7.40 17.91 -4.39
N GLY A 58 -7.63 16.83 -3.63
CA GLY A 58 -8.95 16.30 -3.31
C GLY A 58 -9.45 15.18 -4.23
N GLU A 59 -8.74 14.87 -5.30
CA GLU A 59 -9.06 13.77 -6.18
C GLU A 59 -8.85 12.41 -5.49
N TRP A 60 -9.70 11.44 -5.84
CA TRP A 60 -9.56 10.06 -5.43
C TRP A 60 -9.09 9.19 -6.58
N ILE A 61 -8.10 8.35 -6.31
CA ILE A 61 -7.66 7.28 -7.20
C ILE A 61 -7.91 5.96 -6.47
N CYS A 62 -8.54 5.02 -7.18
CA CYS A 62 -8.69 3.65 -6.73
C CYS A 62 -8.27 2.72 -7.87
N ARG A 63 -7.25 1.90 -7.62
CA ARG A 63 -6.66 1.01 -8.61
C ARG A 63 -6.63 -0.42 -8.08
N PRO A 64 -7.14 -1.42 -8.82
CA PRO A 64 -6.96 -2.82 -8.48
C PRO A 64 -5.47 -3.18 -8.42
N LEU A 65 -5.09 -4.08 -7.50
CA LEU A 65 -3.77 -4.69 -7.48
C LEU A 65 -3.70 -5.81 -8.54
N ASN A 66 -2.51 -6.12 -8.97
CA ASN A 66 -2.24 -7.17 -9.94
C ASN A 66 -1.07 -8.05 -9.48
N ASN A 67 -1.04 -9.28 -9.97
CA ASN A 67 0.14 -10.14 -9.93
C ASN A 67 0.75 -10.16 -11.35
N PRO A 68 1.69 -9.27 -11.67
CA PRO A 68 2.19 -9.09 -13.03
C PRO A 68 3.18 -10.20 -13.41
N GLN A 69 3.38 -10.42 -14.70
CA GLN A 69 4.41 -11.35 -15.19
C GLN A 69 5.85 -10.85 -15.00
N LYS A 70 6.03 -9.54 -14.85
CA LYS A 70 7.31 -8.87 -14.60
C LYS A 70 7.11 -7.81 -13.53
N LEU A 71 8.16 -7.55 -12.75
CA LEU A 71 8.14 -6.47 -11.75
C LEU A 71 7.61 -5.19 -12.37
N GLN A 72 6.60 -4.61 -11.73
CA GLN A 72 6.03 -3.33 -12.09
C GLN A 72 6.23 -2.33 -10.95
N PHE A 73 6.58 -1.11 -11.31
CA PHE A 73 6.62 0.02 -10.40
C PHE A 73 5.83 1.17 -11.00
N ASN A 74 4.82 1.62 -10.27
CA ASN A 74 3.96 2.74 -10.63
C ASN A 74 4.14 3.86 -9.60
N ALA A 75 4.42 5.08 -10.07
CA ALA A 75 4.57 6.27 -9.22
C ALA A 75 3.46 7.27 -9.52
N TYR A 76 2.58 7.49 -8.55
CA TYR A 76 1.47 8.44 -8.64
C TYR A 76 1.90 9.76 -8.01
N GLN A 77 2.29 10.71 -8.86
CA GLN A 77 2.79 12.02 -8.41
C GLN A 77 1.70 12.80 -7.68
N ASP A 78 2.08 13.40 -6.55
CA ASP A 78 1.18 14.21 -5.74
C ASP A 78 1.95 15.28 -4.95
N LYS A 79 1.20 16.17 -4.30
CA LYS A 79 1.73 17.14 -3.35
C LYS A 79 0.85 17.15 -2.10
N ASN A 80 1.47 16.89 -0.94
CA ASN A 80 0.75 16.81 0.32
C ASN A 80 -0.45 15.87 0.26
N PRO A 81 -0.25 14.56 0.07
CA PRO A 81 -1.33 13.60 0.01
C PRO A 81 -2.15 13.66 1.29
N LYS A 82 -3.47 13.54 1.17
CA LYS A 82 -4.39 13.47 2.32
C LYS A 82 -4.46 12.08 2.90
N GLY A 83 -4.12 11.07 2.09
CA GLY A 83 -4.00 9.69 2.54
C GLY A 83 -3.81 8.72 1.39
N PHE A 84 -3.34 7.53 1.72
CA PHE A 84 -3.21 6.42 0.77
C PHE A 84 -3.19 5.10 1.54
N GLY A 85 -3.52 4.01 0.87
CA GLY A 85 -3.53 2.72 1.55
C GLY A 85 -3.77 1.53 0.64
N LEU A 86 -3.45 0.37 1.18
CA LEU A 86 -3.79 -0.92 0.60
C LEU A 86 -5.07 -1.43 1.27
N LEU A 87 -6.10 -1.61 0.48
CA LEU A 87 -7.43 -1.94 0.97
C LEU A 87 -7.81 -3.37 0.60
N GLN A 88 -8.45 -4.06 1.55
CA GLN A 88 -9.15 -5.31 1.33
C GLN A 88 -10.65 -5.00 1.33
N LEU A 89 -11.24 -4.91 0.15
CA LEU A 89 -12.66 -4.53 0.00
C LEU A 89 -13.58 -5.76 -0.11
N ASP A 90 -13.11 -6.80 -0.79
CA ASP A 90 -13.84 -8.06 -0.88
C ASP A 90 -13.76 -8.81 0.45
N ARG A 91 -14.90 -9.06 1.07
CA ARG A 91 -14.99 -9.68 2.40
C ARG A 91 -15.95 -10.85 2.44
N ASP A 92 -16.42 -11.30 1.29
CA ASP A 92 -17.26 -12.50 1.22
C ASP A 92 -16.38 -13.75 1.32
N PHE A 93 -16.65 -14.58 2.34
CA PHE A 93 -15.91 -15.83 2.53
C PHE A 93 -16.00 -16.74 1.31
N SER A 94 -17.13 -16.75 0.62
CA SER A 94 -17.36 -17.62 -0.56
C SER A 94 -16.40 -17.30 -1.72
N HIS A 95 -15.85 -16.09 -1.76
CA HIS A 95 -14.89 -15.65 -2.77
C HIS A 95 -13.47 -16.16 -2.50
N TYR A 96 -13.17 -16.58 -1.28
CA TYR A 96 -11.84 -17.10 -0.91
C TYR A 96 -11.88 -18.60 -0.60
N GLN A 97 -12.91 -19.05 0.10
CA GLN A 97 -13.09 -20.44 0.56
C GLN A 97 -11.88 -20.98 1.33
N ASP A 98 -11.22 -20.10 2.07
CA ASP A 98 -10.03 -20.41 2.84
C ASP A 98 -10.26 -20.24 4.34
N ILE A 99 -10.17 -21.36 5.07
CA ILE A 99 -10.30 -21.40 6.53
C ILE A 99 -8.97 -21.28 7.26
N MET A 100 -7.84 -21.27 6.55
CA MET A 100 -6.51 -21.19 7.14
C MET A 100 -6.00 -19.75 7.21
N GLY A 101 -6.00 -19.03 6.10
CA GLY A 101 -5.47 -17.66 5.96
C GLY A 101 -6.48 -16.58 6.33
N TRP A 102 -7.79 -16.89 6.30
CA TRP A 102 -8.89 -15.95 6.59
C TRP A 102 -8.76 -14.63 5.82
N TYR A 103 -8.48 -14.69 4.53
CA TYR A 103 -8.25 -13.53 3.67
C TYR A 103 -9.41 -12.52 3.69
N ASN A 104 -10.65 -13.01 3.77
CA ASN A 104 -11.83 -12.16 3.90
C ASN A 104 -11.85 -11.31 5.19
N LYS A 105 -11.02 -11.63 6.19
CA LYS A 105 -10.91 -10.90 7.46
C LYS A 105 -9.66 -10.02 7.56
N ARG A 106 -8.77 -10.05 6.57
CA ARG A 106 -7.55 -9.25 6.57
C ARG A 106 -7.89 -7.76 6.64
N PRO A 107 -7.22 -6.98 7.49
CA PRO A 107 -7.51 -5.55 7.60
C PRO A 107 -6.98 -4.78 6.40
N SER A 108 -7.69 -3.73 6.01
CA SER A 108 -7.13 -2.67 5.19
C SER A 108 -6.13 -1.86 6.02
N LEU A 109 -5.09 -1.33 5.39
CA LEU A 109 -4.15 -0.39 5.99
C LEU A 109 -4.22 0.94 5.27
N TRP A 110 -4.46 2.02 6.04
CA TRP A 110 -4.52 3.39 5.55
C TRP A 110 -3.51 4.27 6.25
N VAL A 111 -2.76 5.07 5.49
CA VAL A 111 -1.82 6.10 5.97
C VAL A 111 -2.47 7.46 5.83
N GLU A 112 -2.55 8.22 6.91
CA GLU A 112 -3.03 9.60 6.95
C GLU A 112 -1.87 10.51 7.36
N PRO A 113 -1.27 11.31 6.46
CA PRO A 113 -0.29 12.32 6.81
C PRO A 113 -0.86 13.35 7.81
N ARG A 114 -0.06 13.71 8.82
CA ARG A 114 -0.41 14.67 9.86
C ARG A 114 0.34 16.00 9.73
N ASN A 115 1.34 16.05 8.84
CA ASN A 115 2.03 17.27 8.44
C ASN A 115 2.16 17.31 6.92
N GLN A 116 2.72 18.37 6.40
CA GLN A 116 2.94 18.52 4.95
C GLN A 116 4.16 17.70 4.52
N TRP A 117 3.94 16.75 3.61
CA TRP A 117 4.99 15.88 3.06
C TRP A 117 5.65 16.43 1.80
N GLY A 118 5.13 17.57 1.29
CA GLY A 118 5.68 18.23 0.11
C GLY A 118 5.30 17.52 -1.20
N LYS A 119 6.14 17.71 -2.22
CA LYS A 119 6.03 17.02 -3.50
C LYS A 119 6.66 15.65 -3.45
N GLY A 120 6.06 14.69 -4.13
CA GLY A 120 6.55 13.33 -4.21
C GLY A 120 5.59 12.45 -4.98
N SER A 121 5.60 11.17 -4.68
CA SER A 121 4.69 10.20 -5.28
C SER A 121 4.33 9.08 -4.30
N VAL A 122 3.14 8.53 -4.43
CA VAL A 122 2.83 7.22 -3.88
C VAL A 122 3.37 6.18 -4.85
N GLY A 123 4.38 5.43 -4.41
CA GLY A 123 4.96 4.32 -5.15
C GLY A 123 4.18 3.03 -4.88
N LEU A 124 3.88 2.29 -5.93
CA LEU A 124 3.34 0.94 -5.86
C LEU A 124 4.24 0.01 -6.64
N MET A 125 4.82 -0.96 -5.93
CA MET A 125 5.64 -2.02 -6.50
C MET A 125 4.84 -3.32 -6.46
N GLU A 126 4.72 -4.00 -7.59
CA GLU A 126 4.07 -5.29 -7.74
C GLU A 126 5.10 -6.28 -8.30
N ILE A 127 5.40 -7.32 -7.54
CA ILE A 127 6.43 -8.32 -7.82
C ILE A 127 5.72 -9.60 -8.25
N PRO A 128 6.14 -10.26 -9.34
CA PRO A 128 5.58 -11.55 -9.73
C PRO A 128 5.68 -12.57 -8.60
N THR A 129 4.60 -13.30 -8.34
CA THR A 129 4.61 -14.43 -7.41
C THR A 129 3.80 -15.60 -7.96
N THR A 130 4.22 -16.81 -7.62
CA THR A 130 3.51 -18.06 -7.93
C THR A 130 2.77 -18.63 -6.73
N GLY A 131 2.84 -17.97 -5.57
CA GLY A 131 2.25 -18.47 -4.33
C GLY A 131 1.87 -17.38 -3.35
N GLU A 132 1.25 -17.79 -2.25
CA GLU A 132 0.68 -16.92 -1.22
C GLU A 132 1.66 -16.61 -0.07
N THR A 133 2.86 -17.17 -0.08
CA THR A 133 3.80 -17.05 1.05
C THR A 133 4.68 -15.81 0.99
N LEU A 134 4.60 -15.04 -0.10
CA LEU A 134 5.42 -13.84 -0.33
C LEU A 134 4.55 -12.59 -0.36
N ASP A 135 4.88 -11.61 0.47
CA ASP A 135 4.37 -10.26 0.34
C ASP A 135 4.95 -9.62 -0.92
N ASN A 136 4.22 -9.68 -2.02
CA ASN A 136 4.66 -9.27 -3.34
C ASN A 136 4.20 -7.87 -3.75
N VAL A 137 3.47 -7.17 -2.90
CA VAL A 137 3.02 -5.79 -3.12
C VAL A 137 3.64 -4.89 -2.07
N VAL A 138 4.24 -3.79 -2.50
CA VAL A 138 4.79 -2.76 -1.61
C VAL A 138 4.28 -1.39 -2.02
N CYS A 139 3.74 -0.64 -1.07
CA CYS A 139 3.29 0.72 -1.26
C CYS A 139 3.97 1.66 -0.26
N PHE A 140 4.39 2.85 -0.71
CA PHE A 140 5.09 3.83 0.13
C PHE A 140 5.02 5.24 -0.47
N TRP A 141 5.24 6.25 0.36
CA TRP A 141 5.49 7.60 -0.12
C TRP A 141 6.95 7.80 -0.46
N GLN A 142 7.24 8.39 -1.62
CA GLN A 142 8.57 8.74 -2.07
C GLN A 142 8.67 10.26 -2.26
N PRO A 143 9.46 10.99 -1.46
CA PRO A 143 9.74 12.39 -1.68
C PRO A 143 10.38 12.64 -3.06
N GLU A 144 10.01 13.77 -3.71
CA GLU A 144 10.53 14.11 -5.04
C GLU A 144 12.05 14.33 -5.04
N LYS A 145 12.56 14.93 -3.97
CA LYS A 145 13.99 15.27 -3.87
C LYS A 145 14.79 14.14 -3.24
N PRO A 146 15.97 13.82 -3.79
CA PRO A 146 16.93 13.00 -3.08
C PRO A 146 17.33 13.64 -1.75
N VAL A 147 17.61 12.81 -0.77
CA VAL A 147 18.04 13.26 0.56
C VAL A 147 19.56 13.32 0.58
N LYS A 148 20.10 14.41 1.12
CA LYS A 148 21.55 14.62 1.27
C LYS A 148 22.00 14.29 2.68
N ALA A 149 23.28 13.95 2.80
CA ALA A 149 23.90 13.82 4.10
C ALA A 149 23.77 15.14 4.89
N GLY A 150 23.26 15.05 6.12
CA GLY A 150 22.99 16.22 6.97
C GLY A 150 21.56 16.75 6.87
N ASP A 151 20.75 16.27 5.93
CA ASP A 151 19.33 16.65 5.86
C ASP A 151 18.56 16.09 7.07
N GLU A 152 17.63 16.91 7.55
CA GLU A 152 16.66 16.56 8.58
C GLU A 152 15.25 16.53 7.95
N LEU A 153 14.53 15.44 8.15
CA LEU A 153 13.20 15.22 7.59
C LEU A 153 12.22 14.85 8.68
N ASP A 154 11.01 15.41 8.61
CA ASP A 154 9.96 15.19 9.58
C ASP A 154 8.69 14.69 8.88
N PHE A 155 8.29 13.45 9.22
CA PHE A 155 7.08 12.82 8.69
C PHE A 155 6.20 12.35 9.84
N LYS A 156 5.04 12.99 10.00
CA LYS A 156 4.04 12.63 11.00
C LYS A 156 2.83 12.03 10.30
N TYR A 157 2.35 10.89 10.78
CA TYR A 157 1.20 10.21 10.18
C TYR A 157 0.47 9.30 11.15
N ARG A 158 -0.74 8.92 10.80
CA ARG A 158 -1.50 7.83 11.42
C ARG A 158 -1.60 6.65 10.50
N LEU A 159 -1.52 5.48 11.09
CA LEU A 159 -1.85 4.21 10.46
C LEU A 159 -3.18 3.73 11.02
N TYR A 160 -4.07 3.29 10.13
CA TYR A 160 -5.36 2.73 10.51
C TYR A 160 -5.46 1.31 9.95
N TRP A 161 -5.55 0.33 10.85
CA TRP A 161 -5.91 -1.04 10.50
C TRP A 161 -7.38 -1.27 10.80
N SER A 162 -8.18 -1.48 9.79
CA SER A 162 -9.62 -1.71 9.95
C SER A 162 -10.22 -2.43 8.74
N ALA A 163 -11.45 -2.90 8.91
CA ALA A 163 -12.20 -3.48 7.80
C ALA A 163 -12.56 -2.42 6.74
N GLN A 164 -12.71 -1.16 7.14
CA GLN A 164 -13.02 -0.05 6.25
C GLN A 164 -12.01 1.08 6.47
N PRO A 165 -11.61 1.80 5.41
CA PRO A 165 -10.77 2.97 5.57
C PRO A 165 -11.50 4.05 6.39
N PRO A 166 -10.76 4.95 7.09
CA PRO A 166 -11.36 5.98 7.95
C PRO A 166 -12.06 7.10 7.17
N VAL A 167 -11.99 7.09 5.86
CA VAL A 167 -12.56 8.10 4.96
C VAL A 167 -13.80 7.55 4.27
N ARG A 168 -14.84 8.38 4.20
CA ARG A 168 -16.12 8.09 3.55
C ARG A 168 -16.18 8.76 2.19
#